data_ff66e4f7ef2e5ce7ea342d1f3123ba1c
#
_entry.id   ff66e4f7ef2e5ce7ea342d1f3123ba1c
#
_cell.length_a   1.000
_cell.length_b   1.000
_cell.length_c   1.000
_cell.angle_alpha   90.00
_cell.angle_beta   90.00
_cell.angle_gamma   90.00
#
_symmetry.space_group_name_H-M   'P 1'
#
loop_
_entity.id
_entity.type
_entity.pdbx_description
1 polymer ?
#
loop_
_entity_poly.entity_id
_entity_poly.type
_entity_poly.pdbx_seq_one_letter_code
_entity_poly.pdbx_strand_id
1 'polypeptide(L)'
;MYRVEFSAHMKYDKGETTFRREDKLPFVPFIGLDVLDDALGQFDLKYVAWAGGDCKMFLCQSNVKRREWTIREACKVMKKAGWTEDRESRMPDE
;
A
#
# COMPACT_ATOMS: atom_id res chain seq x y z
N MET A 1 -19.23 3.19 7.46
CA MET A 1 -17.80 3.14 7.08
C MET A 1 -17.54 1.97 6.15
N TYR A 2 -16.71 2.16 5.15
CA TYR A 2 -16.35 1.12 4.20
C TYR A 2 -14.98 0.57 4.57
N ARG A 3 -14.86 -0.76 4.70
CA ARG A 3 -13.58 -1.40 4.93
C ARG A 3 -12.75 -1.37 3.66
N VAL A 4 -11.49 -1.02 3.77
CA VAL A 4 -10.56 -0.98 2.65
C VAL A 4 -9.25 -1.67 3.04
N GLU A 5 -8.60 -2.29 2.06
CA GLU A 5 -7.21 -2.72 2.20
C GLU A 5 -6.39 -1.95 1.19
N PHE A 6 -5.46 -1.14 1.68
CA PHE A 6 -4.50 -0.46 0.83
C PHE A 6 -3.31 -1.37 0.57
N SER A 7 -2.93 -1.51 -0.69
CA SER A 7 -1.72 -2.21 -1.10
C SER A 7 -0.81 -1.19 -1.78
N ALA A 8 0.34 -0.92 -1.19
CA ALA A 8 1.34 -0.03 -1.76
C ALA A 8 2.47 -0.86 -2.35
N HIS A 9 2.54 -0.91 -3.67
CA HIS A 9 3.64 -1.56 -4.38
C HIS A 9 4.80 -0.58 -4.43
N MET A 10 5.85 -0.89 -3.68
CA MET A 10 6.98 0.02 -3.47
C MET A 10 8.22 -0.44 -4.20
N LYS A 11 8.82 0.49 -4.94
CA LYS A 11 10.17 0.32 -5.50
C LYS A 11 11.16 0.99 -4.57
N TYR A 12 11.99 0.19 -3.92
CA TYR A 12 13.06 0.66 -3.04
C TYR A 12 14.41 0.62 -3.77
N ASP A 13 15.51 0.77 -3.05
CA ASP A 13 16.86 0.90 -3.63
C ASP A 13 17.21 -0.21 -4.63
N LYS A 14 17.03 -1.47 -4.26
CA LYS A 14 17.47 -2.62 -5.09
C LYS A 14 16.37 -3.61 -5.43
N GLY A 15 15.13 -3.19 -5.40
CA GLY A 15 14.05 -4.10 -5.72
C GLY A 15 12.68 -3.50 -5.47
N GLU A 16 11.71 -4.37 -5.33
CA GLU A 16 10.34 -3.95 -5.07
C GLU A 16 9.66 -4.93 -4.12
N THR A 17 8.68 -4.43 -3.39
CA THR A 17 7.87 -5.21 -2.46
C THR A 17 6.50 -4.56 -2.30
N THR A 18 5.57 -5.25 -1.67
CA THR A 18 4.24 -4.72 -1.42
C THR A 18 3.98 -4.64 0.09
N PHE A 19 3.45 -3.51 0.52
CA PHE A 19 2.97 -3.32 1.89
C PHE A 19 1.46 -3.20 1.88
N ARG A 20 0.81 -3.70 2.93
CA ARG A 20 -0.65 -3.69 3.07
C ARG A 20 -1.06 -3.09 4.40
N ARG A 21 -2.19 -2.38 4.37
CA ARG A 21 -2.81 -1.84 5.58
C ARG A 21 -4.32 -1.83 5.42
N GLU A 22 -5.04 -2.32 6.44
CA GLU A 22 -6.49 -2.19 6.49
C GLU A 22 -6.88 -0.86 7.13
N ASP A 23 -7.97 -0.29 6.64
CA ASP A 23 -8.52 0.96 7.15
C ASP A 23 -10.02 1.02 6.88
N LYS A 24 -10.65 2.11 7.27
CA LYS A 24 -12.07 2.39 7.00
C LYS A 24 -12.22 3.78 6.41
N LEU A 25 -13.08 3.89 5.40
CA LEU A 25 -13.38 5.17 4.75
C LEU A 25 -14.86 5.50 4.90
N PRO A 26 -15.21 6.79 5.06
CA PRO A 26 -16.61 7.22 5.13
C PRO A 26 -17.28 7.30 3.76
N PHE A 27 -16.58 6.96 2.69
CA PHE A 27 -17.07 6.99 1.32
C PHE A 27 -16.45 5.83 0.54
N VAL A 28 -17.05 5.52 -0.62
CA VAL A 28 -16.53 4.49 -1.51
C VAL A 28 -15.25 4.99 -2.17
N PRO A 29 -14.13 4.25 -2.08
CA PRO A 29 -12.89 4.67 -2.74
C PRO A 29 -13.02 4.64 -4.27
N PHE A 30 -12.22 5.46 -4.94
CA PHE A 30 -12.23 5.57 -6.40
C PHE A 30 -10.81 5.75 -6.93
N ILE A 31 -10.62 5.40 -8.20
CA ILE A 31 -9.32 5.56 -8.87
C ILE A 31 -8.99 7.05 -8.94
N GLY A 32 -7.75 7.39 -8.55
CA GLY A 32 -7.28 8.77 -8.50
C GLY A 32 -7.46 9.45 -7.14
N LEU A 33 -8.15 8.78 -6.18
CA LEU A 33 -8.23 9.31 -4.82
C LEU A 33 -6.83 9.47 -4.25
N ASP A 34 -6.53 10.66 -3.73
CA ASP A 34 -5.29 10.91 -2.99
C ASP A 34 -5.45 10.52 -1.54
N VAL A 35 -4.50 9.75 -1.04
CA VAL A 35 -4.46 9.33 0.35
C VAL A 35 -3.22 9.91 1.01
N LEU A 36 -3.39 10.49 2.19
CA LEU A 36 -2.28 11.00 2.99
C LEU A 36 -1.91 9.96 4.03
N ASP A 37 -0.63 9.65 4.12
CA ASP A 37 -0.10 8.63 5.00
C ASP A 37 1.17 9.11 5.69
N ASP A 38 1.36 8.71 6.95
CA ASP A 38 2.51 9.15 7.75
C ASP A 38 3.85 8.67 7.19
N ALA A 39 3.87 7.50 6.57
CA ALA A 39 5.11 6.95 6.01
C ALA A 39 5.36 7.44 4.58
N LEU A 40 4.31 7.46 3.76
CA LEU A 40 4.42 7.69 2.31
C LEU A 40 4.14 9.14 1.89
N GLY A 41 3.59 9.95 2.80
CA GLY A 41 3.08 11.26 2.45
C GLY A 41 1.80 11.10 1.63
N GLN A 42 1.79 11.56 0.40
CA GLN A 42 0.64 11.47 -0.48
C GLN A 42 0.85 10.36 -1.51
N PHE A 43 -0.16 9.52 -1.69
CA PHE A 43 -0.19 8.58 -2.80
C PHE A 43 -1.60 8.51 -3.38
N ASP A 44 -1.73 8.17 -4.65
CA ASP A 44 -3.02 8.06 -5.30
C ASP A 44 -3.36 6.61 -5.64
N LEU A 45 -4.65 6.30 -5.63
CA LEU A 45 -5.13 4.96 -5.94
C LEU A 45 -5.13 4.74 -7.46
N LYS A 46 -4.44 3.69 -7.89
CA LYS A 46 -4.36 3.29 -9.30
C LYS A 46 -5.34 2.21 -9.67
N TYR A 47 -5.83 1.48 -8.68
CA TYR A 47 -6.76 0.37 -8.88
C TYR A 47 -7.66 0.25 -7.66
N VAL A 48 -8.96 0.05 -7.92
CA VAL A 48 -9.96 -0.17 -6.88
C VAL A 48 -10.86 -1.33 -7.32
N ALA A 49 -11.04 -2.31 -6.44
CA ALA A 49 -11.93 -3.43 -6.68
C ALA A 49 -12.73 -3.75 -5.44
N TRP A 50 -13.91 -4.29 -5.63
CA TRP A 50 -14.73 -4.79 -4.53
C TRP A 50 -14.45 -6.28 -4.34
N ALA A 51 -14.00 -6.67 -3.15
CA ALA A 51 -13.84 -8.06 -2.77
C ALA A 51 -15.08 -8.48 -1.97
N GLY A 52 -15.95 -9.22 -2.61
CA GLY A 52 -17.19 -9.70 -2.00
C GLY A 52 -16.99 -10.94 -1.14
N GLY A 53 -18.05 -11.73 -1.00
CA GLY A 53 -18.02 -12.94 -0.19
C GLY A 53 -17.75 -12.63 1.27
N ASP A 54 -16.83 -13.36 1.87
CA ASP A 54 -16.49 -13.18 3.30
C ASP A 54 -15.64 -11.95 3.57
N CYS A 55 -14.95 -11.42 2.57
CA CYS A 55 -14.07 -10.29 2.74
C CYS A 55 -14.84 -8.98 2.97
N LYS A 56 -15.80 -8.68 2.11
CA LYS A 56 -16.64 -7.47 2.17
C LYS A 56 -15.81 -6.21 2.36
N MET A 57 -14.81 -6.01 1.51
CA MET A 57 -13.92 -4.85 1.55
C MET A 57 -13.52 -4.41 0.15
N PHE A 58 -13.08 -3.17 0.04
CA PHE A 58 -12.48 -2.66 -1.19
C PHE A 58 -10.98 -2.92 -1.16
N LEU A 59 -10.44 -3.40 -2.28
CA LEU A 59 -9.01 -3.55 -2.47
C LEU A 59 -8.52 -2.36 -3.28
N CYS A 60 -7.60 -1.59 -2.69
CA CYS A 60 -7.10 -0.35 -3.28
C CYS A 60 -5.60 -0.47 -3.47
N GLN A 61 -5.13 -0.31 -4.70
CA GLN A 61 -3.71 -0.47 -5.02
C GLN A 61 -3.10 0.84 -5.47
N SER A 62 -1.86 1.05 -5.11
CA SER A 62 -1.07 2.19 -5.52
C SER A 62 0.37 1.76 -5.78
N ASN A 63 1.10 2.60 -6.53
CA ASN A 63 2.52 2.42 -6.79
C ASN A 63 3.28 3.57 -6.15
N VAL A 64 4.32 3.26 -5.40
CA VAL A 64 5.18 4.27 -4.78
C VAL A 64 6.63 3.99 -5.12
N LYS A 65 7.43 5.03 -5.20
CA LYS A 65 8.83 4.94 -5.53
C LYS A 65 9.64 5.58 -4.40
N ARG A 66 10.49 4.78 -3.75
CA ARG A 66 11.36 5.22 -2.66
C ARG A 66 12.74 4.61 -2.85
N ARG A 67 13.40 4.97 -3.95
CA ARG A 67 14.71 4.43 -4.33
C ARG A 67 15.81 4.84 -3.34
N GLU A 68 15.57 5.84 -2.51
CA GLU A 68 16.46 6.28 -1.44
C GLU A 68 16.44 5.36 -0.22
N TRP A 69 15.46 4.46 -0.13
CA TRP A 69 15.34 3.54 1.00
C TRP A 69 15.87 2.16 0.66
N THR A 70 16.63 1.57 1.61
CA THR A 70 16.90 0.14 1.58
C THR A 70 15.64 -0.61 1.99
N ILE A 71 15.60 -1.92 1.75
CA ILE A 71 14.45 -2.72 2.20
C ILE A 71 14.30 -2.66 3.73
N ARG A 72 15.39 -2.60 4.45
CA ARG A 72 15.36 -2.49 5.92
C ARG A 72 14.74 -1.17 6.37
N GLU A 73 15.14 -0.06 5.75
CA GLU A 73 14.57 1.24 6.04
C GLU A 73 13.09 1.31 5.68
N ALA A 74 12.72 0.78 4.51
CA ALA A 74 11.33 0.71 4.07
C ALA A 74 10.47 -0.04 5.08
N CYS A 75 10.90 -1.24 5.50
CA CYS A 75 10.16 -2.04 6.48
C CYS A 75 10.01 -1.30 7.81
N LYS A 76 11.06 -0.64 8.27
CA LYS A 76 11.03 0.10 9.54
C LYS A 76 10.03 1.25 9.49
N VAL A 77 10.10 2.08 8.45
CA VAL A 77 9.22 3.24 8.30
C VAL A 77 7.77 2.82 8.11
N MET A 78 7.53 1.85 7.24
CA MET A 78 6.17 1.40 6.94
C MET A 78 5.52 0.70 8.14
N LYS A 79 6.26 -0.14 8.84
CA LYS A 79 5.74 -0.83 10.03
C LYS A 79 5.32 0.16 11.11
N LYS A 80 6.09 1.21 11.31
CA LYS A 80 5.78 2.26 12.29
C LYS A 80 4.47 2.97 11.95
N ALA A 81 4.14 3.08 10.67
CA ALA A 81 2.89 3.70 10.20
C ALA A 81 1.73 2.69 10.06
N GLY A 82 1.89 1.46 10.54
CA GLY A 82 0.82 0.47 10.55
C GLY A 82 0.74 -0.44 9.33
N TRP A 83 1.73 -0.39 8.46
CA TRP A 83 1.78 -1.26 7.28
C TRP A 83 2.44 -2.58 7.60
N THR A 84 2.01 -3.63 6.90
CA THR A 84 2.60 -4.97 6.98
C THR A 84 3.15 -5.35 5.61
N GLU A 85 4.38 -5.81 5.56
CA GLU A 85 4.98 -6.25 4.30
C GLU A 85 4.49 -7.63 3.90
N ASP A 86 4.15 -7.78 2.63
CA ASP A 86 3.98 -9.10 2.00
C ASP A 86 5.35 -9.55 1.48
N ARG A 87 6.07 -10.32 2.29
CA ARG A 87 7.44 -10.75 1.96
C ARG A 87 7.53 -11.57 0.69
N GLU A 88 6.47 -12.32 0.37
CA GLU A 88 6.44 -13.13 -0.85
C GLU A 88 6.42 -12.26 -2.11
N SER A 89 6.07 -10.99 -1.97
CA SER A 89 6.05 -10.05 -3.09
C SER A 89 7.42 -9.44 -3.41
N ARG A 90 8.45 -9.71 -2.59
CA ARG A 90 9.77 -9.13 -2.83
C ARG A 90 10.37 -9.63 -4.14
N MET A 91 10.81 -8.68 -4.97
CA MET A 91 11.48 -8.97 -6.24
C MET A 91 12.72 -8.10 -6.34
N PRO A 92 13.91 -8.70 -6.48
CA PRO A 92 15.11 -7.90 -6.67
C PRO A 92 15.14 -7.27 -8.07
N ASP A 93 15.77 -6.13 -8.19
CA ASP A 93 16.12 -5.57 -9.51
C ASP A 93 17.25 -6.42 -10.10
N GLU A 94 17.15 -6.70 -11.35
CA GLU A 94 18.21 -7.38 -12.08
C GLU A 94 19.14 -6.38 -12.77
#